data_a6b5fede57e27b9a58de19c977704160
#
_entry.id   a6b5fede57e27b9a58de19c977704160
#
_cell.length_a   1.000
_cell.length_b   1.000
_cell.length_c   1.000
_cell.angle_alpha   90.00
_cell.angle_beta   90.00
_cell.angle_gamma   90.00
#
_symmetry.space_group_name_H-M   'P 1'
#
loop_
_entity.id
_entity.type
_entity.pdbx_description
1 polymer ?
#
loop_
_entity_poly.entity_id
_entity_poly.type
_entity_poly.pdbx_seq_one_letter_code
_entity_poly.pdbx_strand_id
1 'polypeptide(L)'
;MGEGTKHLKLIFTTDVHGNYFPYDFRHEHWGKGSLQRVHAFVASTVLEAPGNTILIDGGDMLQGEPTAYYFNNHCKNSRHRVAEICNYIGYDVAVIGNHDIEMGKSIFNKFTEECNYPILGANVIDTQTNEPY
;
A
#
# COMPACT_ATOMS: atom_id res chain seq x y z
N MET A 1 2.81 -42.13 1.73
CA MET A 1 2.13 -40.89 2.10
C MET A 1 2.35 -39.94 0.93
N GLY A 2 1.28 -39.63 0.16
CA GLY A 2 1.41 -38.72 -0.97
C GLY A 2 1.63 -37.31 -0.44
N GLU A 3 2.70 -36.64 -0.88
CA GLU A 3 2.89 -35.21 -0.66
C GLU A 3 1.76 -34.48 -1.42
N GLY A 4 0.79 -33.96 -0.68
CA GLY A 4 -0.27 -33.15 -1.27
C GLY A 4 0.31 -31.85 -1.80
N THR A 5 -0.02 -31.46 -3.02
CA THR A 5 0.35 -30.17 -3.60
C THR A 5 -0.24 -29.05 -2.75
N LYS A 6 0.61 -28.11 -2.31
CA LYS A 6 0.18 -26.88 -1.64
C LYS A 6 0.10 -25.77 -2.68
N HIS A 7 -0.97 -25.00 -2.63
CA HIS A 7 -1.15 -23.83 -3.50
C HIS A 7 -1.03 -22.55 -2.66
N LEU A 8 -0.29 -21.57 -3.17
CA LEU A 8 -0.17 -20.23 -2.61
C LEU A 8 -0.61 -19.23 -3.67
N LYS A 9 -1.50 -18.31 -3.30
CA LYS A 9 -1.89 -17.18 -4.13
C LYS A 9 -1.07 -15.96 -3.74
N LEU A 10 -0.41 -15.33 -4.70
CA LEU A 10 0.26 -14.05 -4.53
C LEU A 10 -0.55 -13.00 -5.27
N ILE A 11 -0.97 -11.96 -4.55
CA ILE A 11 -1.61 -10.78 -5.12
C ILE A 11 -0.61 -9.64 -4.98
N PHE A 12 -0.31 -8.99 -6.09
CA PHE A 12 0.67 -7.92 -6.16
C PHE A 12 0.02 -6.65 -6.71
N THR A 13 0.18 -5.55 -5.99
CA THR A 13 -0.16 -4.21 -6.44
C THR A 13 1.09 -3.35 -6.46
N THR A 14 1.12 -2.32 -7.30
CA THR A 14 2.23 -1.36 -7.38
C THR A 14 1.73 -0.08 -8.00
N ASP A 15 2.41 1.03 -7.76
CA ASP A 15 2.16 2.30 -8.44
C ASP A 15 0.71 2.78 -8.32
N VAL A 16 0.16 2.68 -7.14
CA VAL A 16 -1.24 3.10 -6.89
C VAL A 16 -1.41 4.60 -7.04
N HIS A 17 -0.37 5.38 -6.69
CA HIS A 17 -0.29 6.81 -6.92
C HIS A 17 -1.52 7.60 -6.46
N GLY A 18 -2.05 7.25 -5.27
CA GLY A 18 -3.20 7.95 -4.70
C GLY A 18 -4.55 7.56 -5.27
N ASN A 19 -4.61 6.59 -6.17
CA ASN A 19 -5.88 6.09 -6.73
C ASN A 19 -6.57 5.13 -5.74
N TYR A 20 -7.01 5.69 -4.60
CA TYR A 20 -7.62 4.90 -3.52
C TYR A 20 -9.09 4.58 -3.80
N PHE A 21 -9.79 5.50 -4.49
CA PHE A 21 -11.23 5.39 -4.79
C PHE A 21 -11.46 5.27 -6.28
N PRO A 22 -12.54 4.62 -6.71
CA PRO A 22 -12.82 4.38 -8.13
C PRO A 22 -13.42 5.61 -8.86
N TYR A 23 -13.34 6.80 -8.27
CA TYR A 23 -13.82 8.04 -8.86
C TYR A 23 -12.67 9.00 -9.11
N ASP A 24 -12.48 9.39 -10.38
CA ASP A 24 -11.52 10.43 -10.77
C ASP A 24 -12.13 11.80 -10.54
N PHE A 25 -11.64 12.49 -9.49
CA PHE A 25 -12.12 13.82 -9.12
C PHE A 25 -11.65 14.94 -10.06
N ARG A 26 -10.66 14.69 -10.91
CA ARG A 26 -10.16 15.67 -11.87
C ARG A 26 -11.01 15.69 -13.14
N HIS A 27 -11.46 14.52 -13.58
CA HIS A 27 -12.20 14.35 -14.82
C HIS A 27 -13.65 13.97 -14.59
N GLU A 28 -14.10 13.97 -13.34
CA GLU A 28 -15.49 13.75 -12.91
C GLU A 28 -16.12 12.46 -13.46
N HIS A 29 -15.37 11.37 -13.48
CA HIS A 29 -15.86 10.09 -13.99
C HIS A 29 -15.41 8.89 -13.13
N TRP A 30 -16.12 7.77 -13.28
CA TRP A 30 -15.77 6.52 -12.64
C TRP A 30 -14.61 5.83 -13.38
N GLY A 31 -13.48 5.63 -12.66
CA GLY A 31 -12.32 4.91 -13.16
C GLY A 31 -12.47 3.38 -13.07
N LYS A 32 -11.55 2.69 -13.73
CA LYS A 32 -11.51 1.21 -13.74
C LYS A 32 -10.64 0.62 -12.63
N GLY A 33 -9.61 1.34 -12.16
CA GLY A 33 -8.67 0.91 -11.13
C GLY A 33 -8.86 1.71 -9.84
N SER A 34 -8.62 1.08 -8.68
CA SER A 34 -8.47 1.74 -7.38
C SER A 34 -8.18 0.71 -6.29
N LEU A 35 -7.66 1.15 -5.14
CA LEU A 35 -7.50 0.29 -3.97
C LEU A 35 -8.83 -0.29 -3.47
N GLN A 36 -9.92 0.45 -3.58
CA GLN A 36 -11.25 -0.07 -3.23
C GLN A 36 -11.62 -1.32 -4.06
N ARG A 37 -11.25 -1.34 -5.35
CA ARG A 37 -11.48 -2.52 -6.21
C ARG A 37 -10.52 -3.66 -5.89
N VAL A 38 -9.27 -3.33 -5.56
CA VAL A 38 -8.29 -4.32 -5.05
C VAL A 38 -8.84 -4.99 -3.80
N HIS A 39 -9.34 -4.22 -2.83
CA HIS A 39 -9.95 -4.78 -1.62
C HIS A 39 -11.09 -5.77 -1.92
N ALA A 40 -11.99 -5.43 -2.82
CA ALA A 40 -13.08 -6.33 -3.22
C ALA A 40 -12.55 -7.65 -3.82
N PHE A 41 -11.51 -7.58 -4.65
CA PHE A 41 -10.85 -8.76 -5.22
C PHE A 41 -10.13 -9.59 -4.16
N VAL A 42 -9.36 -8.94 -3.26
CA VAL A 42 -8.64 -9.60 -2.17
C VAL A 42 -9.62 -10.32 -1.25
N ALA A 43 -10.69 -9.65 -0.83
CA ALA A 43 -11.70 -10.23 0.05
C ALA A 43 -12.32 -11.51 -0.55
N SER A 44 -12.67 -11.51 -1.84
CA SER A 44 -13.17 -12.70 -2.51
C SER A 44 -12.13 -13.82 -2.60
N THR A 45 -10.88 -13.47 -2.89
CA THR A 45 -9.76 -14.43 -3.03
C THR A 45 -9.42 -15.10 -1.70
N VAL A 46 -9.40 -14.33 -0.61
CA VAL A 46 -9.14 -14.86 0.74
C VAL A 46 -10.26 -15.82 1.18
N LEU A 47 -11.51 -15.51 0.86
CA LEU A 47 -12.63 -16.40 1.14
C LEU A 47 -12.51 -17.75 0.40
N GLU A 48 -11.97 -17.74 -0.83
CA GLU A 48 -11.77 -18.97 -1.61
C GLU A 48 -10.57 -19.82 -1.12
N ALA A 49 -9.54 -19.16 -0.57
CA ALA A 49 -8.29 -19.82 -0.14
C ALA A 49 -7.78 -19.26 1.19
N PRO A 50 -8.48 -19.51 2.30
CA PRO A 50 -8.09 -18.98 3.61
C PRO A 50 -6.69 -19.44 4.01
N GLY A 51 -5.84 -18.51 4.42
CA GLY A 51 -4.47 -18.79 4.89
C GLY A 51 -3.45 -19.14 3.79
N ASN A 52 -3.85 -19.09 2.50
CA ASN A 52 -2.98 -19.37 1.37
C ASN A 52 -2.85 -18.18 0.39
N THR A 53 -3.11 -16.98 0.87
CA THR A 53 -3.00 -15.76 0.07
C THR A 53 -2.03 -14.79 0.74
N ILE A 54 -1.12 -14.19 -0.04
CA ILE A 54 -0.22 -13.12 0.39
C ILE A 54 -0.48 -11.92 -0.51
N LEU A 55 -0.73 -10.77 0.11
CA LEU A 55 -0.91 -9.48 -0.57
C LEU A 55 0.33 -8.61 -0.40
N ILE A 56 0.92 -8.22 -1.51
CA ILE A 56 2.18 -7.48 -1.58
C ILE A 56 1.96 -6.15 -2.26
N ASP A 57 2.54 -5.06 -1.72
CA ASP A 57 2.60 -3.76 -2.37
C ASP A 57 4.01 -3.47 -2.89
N GLY A 58 4.10 -3.01 -4.14
CA GLY A 58 5.34 -2.65 -4.82
C GLY A 58 5.80 -1.21 -4.59
N GLY A 59 5.12 -0.45 -3.72
CA GLY A 59 5.44 0.95 -3.43
C GLY A 59 4.74 1.95 -4.36
N ASP A 60 5.12 3.22 -4.22
CA ASP A 60 4.52 4.38 -4.90
C ASP A 60 3.03 4.57 -4.53
N MET A 61 2.77 4.49 -3.24
CA MET A 61 1.45 4.63 -2.66
C MET A 61 1.08 6.09 -2.37
N LEU A 62 2.04 6.92 -1.92
CA LEU A 62 1.78 8.18 -1.22
C LEU A 62 1.69 9.41 -2.11
N GLN A 63 2.07 9.35 -3.37
CA GLN A 63 2.08 10.50 -4.29
C GLN A 63 1.20 10.22 -5.52
N GLY A 64 0.63 11.27 -6.11
CA GLY A 64 -0.08 11.19 -7.39
C GLY A 64 -1.41 11.94 -7.35
N GLU A 65 -2.52 11.24 -7.21
CA GLU A 65 -3.84 11.83 -7.26
C GLU A 65 -4.08 12.90 -6.17
N PRO A 66 -4.97 13.87 -6.39
CA PRO A 66 -5.30 14.93 -5.41
C PRO A 66 -5.67 14.40 -4.03
N THR A 67 -6.24 13.20 -3.94
CA THR A 67 -6.59 12.55 -2.68
C THR A 67 -5.36 12.24 -1.84
N ALA A 68 -4.26 11.75 -2.45
CA ALA A 68 -3.00 11.53 -1.75
C ALA A 68 -2.44 12.84 -1.20
N TYR A 69 -2.41 13.88 -2.03
CA TYR A 69 -1.97 15.21 -1.59
C TYR A 69 -2.80 15.73 -0.41
N TYR A 70 -4.11 15.62 -0.47
CA TYR A 70 -5.00 16.06 0.60
C TYR A 70 -4.72 15.31 1.91
N PHE A 71 -4.62 13.99 1.87
CA PHE A 71 -4.35 13.19 3.06
C PHE A 71 -2.99 13.51 3.68
N ASN A 72 -1.96 13.65 2.87
CA ASN A 72 -0.60 13.92 3.33
C ASN A 72 -0.43 15.35 3.90
N ASN A 73 -1.16 16.34 3.38
CA ASN A 73 -0.94 17.73 3.72
C ASN A 73 -1.99 18.33 4.65
N HIS A 74 -3.24 17.88 4.56
CA HIS A 74 -4.36 18.46 5.32
C HIS A 74 -4.88 17.55 6.45
N CYS A 75 -4.49 16.27 6.49
CA CYS A 75 -4.89 15.33 7.54
C CYS A 75 -3.76 14.99 8.52
N LYS A 76 -2.74 15.84 8.67
CA LYS A 76 -1.52 15.56 9.45
C LYS A 76 -1.77 15.26 10.94
N ASN A 77 -2.80 15.86 11.52
CA ASN A 77 -3.12 15.73 12.95
C ASN A 77 -4.01 14.50 13.28
N SER A 78 -4.36 13.72 12.29
CA SER A 78 -5.11 12.48 12.44
C SER A 78 -4.21 11.28 12.14
N ARG A 79 -4.73 10.06 12.27
CA ARG A 79 -4.06 8.87 11.75
C ARG A 79 -3.76 9.04 10.25
N HIS A 80 -2.69 8.42 9.80
CA HIS A 80 -2.30 8.47 8.39
C HIS A 80 -3.33 7.74 7.54
N ARG A 81 -4.14 8.48 6.79
CA ARG A 81 -5.31 7.93 6.08
C ARG A 81 -4.97 6.80 5.11
N VAL A 82 -3.81 6.90 4.47
CA VAL A 82 -3.35 5.84 3.56
C VAL A 82 -2.98 4.57 4.33
N ALA A 83 -2.29 4.70 5.48
CA ALA A 83 -2.00 3.56 6.33
C ALA A 83 -3.29 2.88 6.83
N GLU A 84 -4.31 3.65 7.24
CA GLU A 84 -5.61 3.10 7.62
C GLU A 84 -6.26 2.30 6.48
N ILE A 85 -6.23 2.82 5.24
CA ILE A 85 -6.75 2.14 4.05
C ILE A 85 -5.99 0.84 3.80
N CYS A 86 -4.66 0.89 3.80
CA CYS A 86 -3.81 -0.27 3.53
C CYS A 86 -3.95 -1.36 4.61
N ASN A 87 -4.02 -0.96 5.89
CA ASN A 87 -4.30 -1.87 6.99
C ASN A 87 -5.67 -2.55 6.87
N TYR A 88 -6.69 -1.79 6.44
CA TYR A 88 -8.03 -2.33 6.20
C TYR A 88 -8.08 -3.32 5.04
N ILE A 89 -7.31 -3.08 3.98
CA ILE A 89 -7.19 -3.99 2.83
C ILE A 89 -6.49 -5.28 3.24
N GLY A 90 -5.56 -5.20 4.20
CA GLY A 90 -4.84 -6.35 4.74
C GLY A 90 -3.58 -6.71 3.96
N TYR A 91 -2.76 -5.72 3.62
CA TYR A 91 -1.43 -5.99 3.08
C TYR A 91 -0.58 -6.78 4.08
N ASP A 92 0.19 -7.73 3.57
CA ASP A 92 1.10 -8.57 4.36
C ASP A 92 2.53 -8.01 4.36
N VAL A 93 2.92 -7.32 3.29
CA VAL A 93 4.23 -6.70 3.13
C VAL A 93 4.20 -5.65 2.03
N ALA A 94 5.05 -4.62 2.15
CA ALA A 94 5.30 -3.65 1.09
C ALA A 94 6.80 -3.42 0.89
N VAL A 95 7.15 -2.80 -0.25
CA VAL A 95 8.48 -2.22 -0.47
C VAL A 95 8.36 -0.71 -0.60
N ILE A 96 9.47 -0.01 -0.36
CA ILE A 96 9.53 1.44 -0.48
C ILE A 96 9.61 1.82 -1.97
N GLY A 97 8.65 2.63 -2.43
CA GLY A 97 8.72 3.30 -3.71
C GLY A 97 9.49 4.63 -3.65
N ASN A 98 10.02 5.10 -4.78
CA ASN A 98 10.75 6.38 -4.83
C ASN A 98 9.82 7.57 -4.52
N HIS A 99 8.58 7.52 -4.98
CA HIS A 99 7.60 8.57 -4.72
C HIS A 99 7.09 8.58 -3.27
N ASP A 100 7.22 7.49 -2.54
CA ASP A 100 6.90 7.45 -1.12
C ASP A 100 7.91 8.26 -0.30
N ILE A 101 9.21 8.11 -0.61
CA ILE A 101 10.31 8.85 0.06
C ILE A 101 10.26 10.34 -0.28
N GLU A 102 9.89 10.70 -1.51
CA GLU A 102 9.79 12.08 -1.98
C GLU A 102 8.79 12.93 -1.18
N MET A 103 7.86 12.29 -0.49
CA MET A 103 6.94 12.97 0.43
C MET A 103 7.61 13.55 1.67
N GLY A 104 8.88 13.20 1.90
CA GLY A 104 9.70 13.64 3.03
C GLY A 104 9.51 12.81 4.29
N LYS A 105 10.54 12.79 5.14
CA LYS A 105 10.63 11.94 6.34
C LYS A 105 9.39 11.99 7.23
N SER A 106 8.81 13.18 7.43
CA SER A 106 7.66 13.33 8.34
C SER A 106 6.41 12.58 7.88
N ILE A 107 6.14 12.57 6.57
CA ILE A 107 4.96 11.87 6.02
C ILE A 107 5.27 10.38 5.91
N PHE A 108 6.44 10.04 5.36
CA PHE A 108 6.84 8.66 5.15
C PHE A 108 6.97 7.89 6.47
N ASN A 109 7.67 8.44 7.49
CA ASN A 109 7.82 7.78 8.78
C ASN A 109 6.46 7.55 9.46
N LYS A 110 5.61 8.56 9.44
CA LYS A 110 4.25 8.41 9.99
C LYS A 110 3.47 7.30 9.28
N PHE A 111 3.58 7.21 7.96
CA PHE A 111 2.96 6.14 7.19
C PHE A 111 3.47 4.77 7.62
N THR A 112 4.79 4.59 7.67
CA THR A 112 5.42 3.31 8.04
C THR A 112 5.14 2.91 9.48
N GLU A 113 5.16 3.86 10.41
CA GLU A 113 4.85 3.62 11.83
C GLU A 113 3.39 3.20 12.07
N GLU A 114 2.47 3.65 11.23
CA GLU A 114 1.04 3.37 11.38
C GLU A 114 0.57 2.19 10.52
N CYS A 115 1.42 1.61 9.66
CA CYS A 115 1.15 0.38 8.94
C CYS A 115 1.27 -0.85 9.88
N ASN A 116 0.34 -1.81 9.75
CA ASN A 116 0.32 -3.05 10.54
C ASN A 116 1.18 -4.17 9.91
N TYR A 117 1.92 -3.88 8.85
CA TYR A 117 2.74 -4.80 8.07
C TYR A 117 4.12 -4.19 7.82
N PRO A 118 5.15 -5.02 7.58
CA PRO A 118 6.49 -4.52 7.32
C PRO A 118 6.57 -3.81 5.97
N ILE A 119 7.29 -2.69 5.94
CA ILE A 119 7.68 -1.99 4.72
C ILE A 119 9.19 -2.15 4.58
N LEU A 120 9.63 -2.75 3.48
CA LEU A 120 11.01 -3.19 3.26
C LEU A 120 11.73 -2.25 2.30
N GLY A 121 12.95 -1.88 2.63
CA GLY A 121 13.77 -0.98 1.85
C GLY A 121 15.24 -1.44 1.76
N ALA A 122 15.49 -2.70 1.40
CA ALA A 122 16.83 -3.29 1.43
C ALA A 122 17.89 -2.53 0.61
N ASN A 123 17.48 -1.78 -0.40
CA ASN A 123 18.34 -0.94 -1.24
C ASN A 123 18.25 0.56 -0.91
N VAL A 124 17.45 0.94 0.10
CA VAL A 124 17.32 2.31 0.60
C VAL A 124 18.19 2.44 1.86
N ILE A 125 19.24 3.23 1.78
CA ILE A 125 20.23 3.38 2.85
C ILE A 125 20.10 4.76 3.49
N ASP A 126 19.98 4.80 4.80
CA ASP A 126 20.13 6.05 5.55
C ASP A 126 21.60 6.48 5.51
N THR A 127 21.86 7.64 4.89
CA THR A 127 23.24 8.16 4.71
C THR A 127 23.90 8.60 6.01
N GLN A 128 23.17 8.74 7.11
CA GLN A 128 23.71 9.11 8.42
C GLN A 128 24.19 7.88 9.19
N THR A 129 23.46 6.77 9.08
CA THR A 129 23.78 5.53 9.81
C THR A 129 24.51 4.50 8.93
N ASN A 130 24.41 4.64 7.61
CA ASN A 130 24.84 3.67 6.59
C ASN A 130 24.18 2.29 6.73
N GLU A 131 22.98 2.26 7.30
CA GLU A 131 22.14 1.08 7.46
C GLU A 131 20.91 1.17 6.58
N PRO A 132 20.23 0.06 6.26
CA PRO A 132 18.92 0.10 5.60
C PRO A 132 17.94 0.97 6.35
N TYR A 133 17.16 1.73 5.59
CA TYR A 133 16.20 2.70 6.15
C TYR A 133 14.99 1.99 6.72
#